data_35e3751847e7b0c1291282673406455c
#
_entry.id   35e3751847e7b0c1291282673406455c
#
_cell.length_a   1.000
_cell.length_b   1.000
_cell.length_c   1.000
_cell.angle_alpha   90.00
_cell.angle_beta   90.00
_cell.angle_gamma   90.00
#
_symmetry.space_group_name_H-M   'P 1'
#
loop_
_entity.id
_entity.type
_entity.pdbx_description
1 polymer ?
#
loop_
_entity_poly.entity_id
_entity_poly.type
_entity_poly.pdbx_seq_one_letter_code
_entity_poly.pdbx_strand_id
1 'polypeptide(L)'
;MKNLTTSEIARQNVLNNKYALEEIQKAIGLRGIIFEGELKFTKQQLSSFFEVSDRTINSCLTKNEKELRDNGYEVIVGNRLKNFKLVFCEEDDREVNFLIKSNKLGIFNFRAFINLAMLLSKSERAREVRSLVLDIVIDTINKRTGGNTKYINQRDEDFVFNLLNNKDYHKEMVLALRDCVDLGNIKYLLYVFCSYVLFI
;
A
#
# COMPACT_ATOMS: atom_id res chain seq x y z
N MET A 1 -10.31 -3.43 13.63
CA MET A 1 -9.53 -3.25 12.38
C MET A 1 -9.60 -4.54 11.57
N LYS A 2 -10.08 -4.51 10.32
CA LYS A 2 -10.05 -5.71 9.47
C LYS A 2 -8.58 -6.03 9.20
N ASN A 3 -8.17 -7.24 9.55
CA ASN A 3 -6.79 -7.68 9.38
C ASN A 3 -6.49 -7.90 7.88
N LEU A 4 -5.52 -7.20 7.31
CA LEU A 4 -5.10 -7.35 5.91
C LEU A 4 -4.73 -8.79 5.54
N THR A 5 -4.25 -9.58 6.50
CA THR A 5 -3.88 -10.99 6.27
C THR A 5 -5.10 -11.89 6.00
N THR A 6 -6.29 -11.52 6.43
CA THR A 6 -7.49 -12.35 6.36
C THR A 6 -8.55 -11.85 5.38
N SER A 7 -8.53 -10.57 5.00
CA SER A 7 -9.55 -9.95 4.16
C SER A 7 -9.01 -9.64 2.76
N GLU A 8 -9.42 -10.41 1.75
CA GLU A 8 -9.09 -10.16 0.35
C GLU A 8 -9.60 -8.79 -0.11
N ILE A 9 -10.84 -8.42 0.25
CA ILE A 9 -11.43 -7.11 -0.10
C ILE A 9 -10.57 -5.96 0.44
N ALA A 10 -10.08 -6.07 1.68
CA ALA A 10 -9.22 -5.03 2.25
C ALA A 10 -7.89 -4.92 1.50
N ARG A 11 -7.29 -6.05 1.09
CA ARG A 11 -6.08 -6.05 0.27
C ARG A 11 -6.32 -5.44 -1.11
N GLN A 12 -7.41 -5.80 -1.79
CA GLN A 12 -7.75 -5.24 -3.09
C GLN A 12 -8.00 -3.72 -3.02
N ASN A 13 -8.63 -3.22 -1.97
CA ASN A 13 -8.81 -1.78 -1.77
C ASN A 13 -7.47 -1.03 -1.68
N VAL A 14 -6.49 -1.60 -0.98
CA VAL A 14 -5.12 -1.06 -0.92
C VAL A 14 -4.47 -1.11 -2.30
N LEU A 15 -4.51 -2.26 -2.97
CA LEU A 15 -3.86 -2.48 -4.26
C LEU A 15 -4.48 -1.68 -5.41
N ASN A 16 -5.75 -1.31 -5.32
CA ASN A 16 -6.42 -0.48 -6.33
C ASN A 16 -6.13 1.02 -6.19
N ASN A 17 -5.50 1.43 -5.09
CA ASN A 17 -5.10 2.82 -4.90
C ASN A 17 -3.75 3.09 -5.61
N LYS A 18 -3.81 3.50 -6.88
CA LYS A 18 -2.62 3.76 -7.72
C LYS A 18 -1.66 4.75 -7.10
N TYR A 19 -2.17 5.82 -6.50
CA TYR A 19 -1.33 6.87 -5.90
C TYR A 19 -0.60 6.39 -4.65
N ALA A 20 -1.28 5.57 -3.83
CA ALA A 20 -0.63 4.97 -2.68
C ALA A 20 0.46 3.98 -3.11
N LEU A 21 0.24 3.19 -4.17
CA LEU A 21 1.24 2.25 -4.68
C LEU A 21 2.53 2.95 -5.15
N GLU A 22 2.42 4.09 -5.83
CA GLU A 22 3.58 4.89 -6.26
C GLU A 22 4.38 5.40 -5.06
N GLU A 23 3.72 5.93 -4.04
CA GLU A 23 4.37 6.41 -2.82
C GLU A 23 4.96 5.27 -1.99
N ILE A 24 4.28 4.12 -1.91
CA ILE A 24 4.80 2.91 -1.26
C ILE A 24 6.07 2.41 -1.97
N GLN A 25 6.07 2.41 -3.30
CA GLN A 25 7.23 1.98 -4.09
C GLN A 25 8.45 2.87 -3.82
N LYS A 26 8.25 4.19 -3.77
CA LYS A 26 9.31 5.14 -3.43
C LYS A 26 9.83 4.94 -2.00
N ALA A 27 8.92 4.73 -1.04
CA ALA A 27 9.26 4.59 0.37
C ALA A 27 10.01 3.29 0.70
N ILE A 28 9.64 2.18 0.07
CA ILE A 28 10.29 0.87 0.31
C ILE A 28 11.68 0.82 -0.33
N GLY A 29 11.90 1.50 -1.48
CA GLY A 29 13.18 1.54 -2.18
C GLY A 29 13.72 0.15 -2.56
N LEU A 30 12.83 -0.84 -2.79
CA LEU A 30 13.22 -2.20 -3.12
C LEU A 30 13.89 -2.25 -4.49
N ARG A 31 15.07 -2.86 -4.53
CA ARG A 31 15.77 -3.12 -5.80
C ARG A 31 15.20 -4.38 -6.44
N GLY A 32 14.76 -4.25 -7.66
CA GLY A 32 14.29 -5.35 -8.53
C GLY A 32 14.83 -5.16 -9.92
N ILE A 33 14.44 -6.02 -10.83
CA ILE A 33 14.90 -6.06 -12.21
C ILE A 33 13.91 -5.32 -13.08
N ILE A 34 14.36 -4.40 -13.90
CA ILE A 34 13.51 -3.76 -14.91
C ILE A 34 13.36 -4.72 -16.09
N PHE A 35 12.20 -5.33 -16.22
CA PHE A 35 11.87 -6.24 -17.28
C PHE A 35 10.55 -5.85 -17.96
N GLU A 36 10.58 -5.72 -19.28
CA GLU A 36 9.42 -5.25 -20.08
C GLU A 36 8.86 -3.90 -19.59
N GLY A 37 9.73 -3.01 -19.08
CA GLY A 37 9.35 -1.67 -18.58
C GLY A 37 8.77 -1.64 -17.17
N GLU A 38 8.70 -2.79 -16.48
CA GLU A 38 8.19 -2.88 -15.11
C GLU A 38 9.24 -3.45 -14.16
N LEU A 39 9.15 -3.03 -12.90
CA LEU A 39 9.96 -3.59 -11.82
C LEU A 39 9.46 -5.00 -11.49
N LYS A 40 10.32 -6.00 -11.66
CA LYS A 40 10.03 -7.41 -11.39
C LYS A 40 10.96 -7.97 -10.31
N PHE A 41 10.45 -8.94 -9.57
CA PHE A 41 11.15 -9.63 -8.50
C PHE A 41 11.07 -11.13 -8.70
N THR A 42 12.16 -11.83 -8.34
CA THR A 42 12.17 -13.29 -8.26
C THR A 42 11.66 -13.75 -6.88
N LYS A 43 11.25 -15.02 -6.81
CA LYS A 43 10.88 -15.63 -5.53
C LYS A 43 12.03 -15.58 -4.50
N GLN A 44 13.27 -15.75 -4.94
CA GLN A 44 14.45 -15.71 -4.07
C GLN A 44 14.68 -14.33 -3.48
N GLN A 45 14.59 -13.27 -4.31
CA GLN A 45 14.67 -11.90 -3.82
C GLN A 45 13.59 -11.62 -2.78
N LEU A 46 12.37 -12.13 -2.99
CA LEU A 46 11.28 -11.95 -2.02
C LEU A 46 11.48 -12.77 -0.76
N SER A 47 12.01 -14.01 -0.85
CA SER A 47 12.31 -14.81 0.34
C SER A 47 13.40 -14.18 1.20
N SER A 48 14.43 -13.63 0.56
CA SER A 48 15.50 -12.88 1.24
C SER A 48 14.97 -11.60 1.87
N PHE A 49 14.16 -10.81 1.14
CA PHE A 49 13.60 -9.57 1.65
C PHE A 49 12.68 -9.78 2.86
N PHE A 50 11.77 -10.73 2.78
CA PHE A 50 10.82 -11.03 3.87
C PHE A 50 11.40 -11.90 4.97
N GLU A 51 12.67 -12.33 4.85
CA GLU A 51 13.35 -13.21 5.79
C GLU A 51 12.55 -14.51 6.05
N VAL A 52 12.03 -15.09 4.97
CA VAL A 52 11.25 -16.33 5.01
C VAL A 52 11.83 -17.39 4.08
N SER A 53 11.56 -18.67 4.36
CA SER A 53 11.96 -19.74 3.46
C SER A 53 11.18 -19.73 2.14
N ASP A 54 11.78 -20.22 1.07
CA ASP A 54 11.14 -20.49 -0.23
C ASP A 54 9.88 -21.33 -0.08
N ARG A 55 9.89 -22.27 0.88
CA ARG A 55 8.72 -23.10 1.20
C ARG A 55 7.53 -22.26 1.70
N THR A 56 7.82 -21.22 2.49
CA THR A 56 6.78 -20.30 3.00
C THR A 56 6.12 -19.55 1.85
N ILE A 57 6.93 -19.02 0.91
CA ILE A 57 6.42 -18.33 -0.27
C ILE A 57 5.64 -19.30 -1.17
N ASN A 58 6.16 -20.49 -1.42
CA ASN A 58 5.46 -21.50 -2.21
C ASN A 58 4.11 -21.90 -1.58
N SER A 59 4.05 -22.06 -0.26
CA SER A 59 2.80 -22.34 0.45
C SER A 59 1.80 -21.19 0.33
N CYS A 60 2.28 -19.94 0.40
CA CYS A 60 1.47 -18.76 0.20
C CYS A 60 0.93 -18.68 -1.25
N LEU A 61 1.79 -18.93 -2.25
CA LEU A 61 1.42 -19.01 -3.66
C LEU A 61 0.34 -20.06 -3.90
N THR A 62 0.53 -21.28 -3.40
CA THR A 62 -0.44 -22.36 -3.61
C THR A 62 -1.81 -22.03 -3.00
N LYS A 63 -1.83 -21.38 -1.84
CA LYS A 63 -3.09 -21.04 -1.15
C LYS A 63 -3.82 -19.85 -1.78
N ASN A 64 -3.09 -18.93 -2.40
CA ASN A 64 -3.63 -17.65 -2.87
C ASN A 64 -3.25 -17.41 -4.35
N GLU A 65 -3.10 -18.47 -5.15
CA GLU A 65 -2.59 -18.38 -6.51
C GLU A 65 -3.40 -17.43 -7.38
N LYS A 66 -4.74 -17.55 -7.34
CA LYS A 66 -5.62 -16.70 -8.11
C LYS A 66 -5.42 -15.22 -7.75
N GLU A 67 -5.48 -14.90 -6.48
CA GLU A 67 -5.31 -13.52 -6.00
C GLU A 67 -3.96 -12.93 -6.39
N LEU A 68 -2.87 -13.70 -6.26
CA LEU A 68 -1.52 -13.25 -6.61
C LEU A 68 -1.36 -13.08 -8.13
N ARG A 69 -1.97 -13.96 -8.96
CA ARG A 69 -1.97 -13.81 -10.42
C ARG A 69 -2.75 -12.57 -10.86
N ASP A 70 -3.91 -12.34 -10.29
CA ASP A 70 -4.73 -11.15 -10.57
C ASP A 70 -4.01 -9.84 -10.18
N ASN A 71 -3.03 -9.93 -9.27
CA ASN A 71 -2.21 -8.81 -8.83
C ASN A 71 -0.79 -8.78 -9.42
N GLY A 72 -0.49 -9.59 -10.45
CA GLY A 72 0.74 -9.45 -11.24
C GLY A 72 1.84 -10.46 -10.92
N TYR A 73 1.51 -11.58 -10.27
CA TYR A 73 2.36 -12.77 -10.28
C TYR A 73 2.18 -13.51 -11.59
N GLU A 74 3.25 -13.82 -12.26
CA GLU A 74 3.25 -14.60 -13.51
C GLU A 74 4.38 -15.63 -13.56
N VAL A 75 4.19 -16.66 -14.37
CA VAL A 75 5.22 -17.67 -14.64
C VAL A 75 5.67 -17.51 -16.08
N ILE A 76 6.93 -17.15 -16.28
CA ILE A 76 7.54 -16.98 -17.59
C ILE A 76 8.26 -18.24 -18.04
N VAL A 77 8.21 -18.50 -19.34
CA VAL A 77 8.82 -19.67 -20.00
C VAL A 77 9.39 -19.29 -21.37
N GLY A 78 10.17 -20.17 -21.98
CA GLY A 78 10.63 -20.03 -23.37
C GLY A 78 11.47 -18.77 -23.62
N ASN A 79 11.14 -18.01 -24.66
CA ASN A 79 11.91 -16.83 -25.06
C ASN A 79 11.83 -15.69 -24.04
N ARG A 80 10.66 -15.47 -23.38
CA ARG A 80 10.54 -14.47 -22.32
C ARG A 80 11.48 -14.79 -21.16
N LEU A 81 11.58 -16.07 -20.77
CA LEU A 81 12.51 -16.50 -19.73
C LEU A 81 13.97 -16.29 -20.14
N LYS A 82 14.33 -16.56 -21.42
CA LYS A 82 15.69 -16.30 -21.92
C LYS A 82 16.02 -14.81 -21.82
N ASN A 83 15.13 -13.95 -22.28
CA ASN A 83 15.32 -12.51 -22.20
C ASN A 83 15.43 -12.02 -20.76
N PHE A 84 14.59 -12.53 -19.85
CA PHE A 84 14.68 -12.21 -18.43
C PHE A 84 16.04 -12.60 -17.84
N LYS A 85 16.54 -13.79 -18.18
CA LYS A 85 17.85 -14.26 -17.72
C LYS A 85 18.99 -13.36 -18.18
N LEU A 86 18.94 -12.85 -19.41
CA LEU A 86 19.97 -11.93 -19.93
C LEU A 86 20.00 -10.64 -19.10
N VAL A 87 18.84 -10.01 -18.89
CA VAL A 87 18.76 -8.79 -18.08
C VAL A 87 19.19 -9.05 -16.64
N PHE A 88 18.79 -10.18 -16.07
CA PHE A 88 19.16 -10.57 -14.70
C PHE A 88 20.66 -10.75 -14.51
N CYS A 89 21.33 -11.41 -15.46
CA CYS A 89 22.78 -11.65 -15.40
C CYS A 89 23.61 -10.36 -15.50
N GLU A 90 23.06 -9.30 -16.10
CA GLU A 90 23.72 -7.99 -16.15
C GLU A 90 23.65 -7.24 -14.82
N GLU A 91 22.64 -7.52 -13.98
CA GLU A 91 22.37 -6.78 -12.75
C GLU A 91 22.82 -7.51 -11.46
N ASP A 92 22.86 -8.86 -11.42
CA ASP A 92 23.18 -9.63 -10.19
C ASP A 92 23.91 -10.94 -10.45
N ASP A 93 25.22 -10.95 -10.23
CA ASP A 93 26.10 -12.11 -10.44
C ASP A 93 25.88 -13.28 -9.45
N ARG A 94 25.19 -13.05 -8.35
CA ARG A 94 25.12 -14.01 -7.22
C ARG A 94 24.05 -15.10 -7.35
N GLU A 95 22.97 -14.85 -8.07
CA GLU A 95 21.83 -15.77 -8.24
C GLU A 95 21.80 -16.49 -9.60
N VAL A 96 22.82 -16.26 -10.44
CA VAL A 96 22.86 -16.71 -11.83
C VAL A 96 22.75 -18.22 -11.99
N ASN A 97 23.40 -19.00 -11.11
CA ASN A 97 23.47 -20.47 -11.24
C ASN A 97 22.10 -21.18 -11.13
N PHE A 98 21.18 -20.66 -10.31
CA PHE A 98 19.83 -21.23 -10.16
C PHE A 98 18.96 -20.90 -11.39
N LEU A 99 19.04 -19.67 -11.85
CA LEU A 99 18.22 -19.19 -12.98
C LEU A 99 18.61 -19.90 -14.30
N ILE A 100 19.90 -20.16 -14.52
CA ILE A 100 20.40 -20.80 -15.75
C ILE A 100 19.73 -22.16 -15.97
N LYS A 101 19.52 -22.95 -14.93
CA LYS A 101 18.98 -24.33 -15.04
C LYS A 101 17.46 -24.40 -15.11
N SER A 102 16.74 -23.32 -14.83
CA SER A 102 15.28 -23.36 -14.77
C SER A 102 14.64 -23.23 -16.16
N ASN A 103 13.61 -24.05 -16.43
CA ASN A 103 12.80 -23.98 -17.66
C ASN A 103 11.55 -23.11 -17.49
N LYS A 104 11.26 -22.72 -16.27
CA LYS A 104 10.15 -21.83 -15.88
C LYS A 104 10.54 -21.02 -14.67
N LEU A 105 10.08 -19.78 -14.59
CA LEU A 105 10.37 -18.87 -13.49
C LEU A 105 9.13 -18.08 -13.11
N GLY A 106 8.80 -18.09 -11.82
CA GLY A 106 7.77 -17.21 -11.26
C GLY A 106 8.37 -15.83 -10.98
N ILE A 107 7.75 -14.80 -11.52
CA ILE A 107 8.12 -13.40 -11.30
C ILE A 107 6.94 -12.61 -10.73
N PHE A 108 7.23 -11.58 -9.97
CA PHE A 108 6.27 -10.73 -9.28
C PHE A 108 6.51 -9.29 -9.71
N ASN A 109 5.46 -8.56 -10.06
CA ASN A 109 5.56 -7.12 -10.15
C ASN A 109 5.41 -6.47 -8.76
N PHE A 110 5.50 -5.14 -8.66
CA PHE A 110 5.42 -4.45 -7.38
C PHE A 110 4.07 -4.65 -6.67
N ARG A 111 2.97 -4.72 -7.43
CA ARG A 111 1.63 -4.97 -6.88
C ARG A 111 1.53 -6.37 -6.25
N ALA A 112 2.08 -7.40 -6.91
CA ALA A 112 2.16 -8.75 -6.38
C ALA A 112 3.07 -8.85 -5.15
N PHE A 113 4.17 -8.08 -5.11
CA PHE A 113 5.03 -7.95 -3.93
C PHE A 113 4.25 -7.42 -2.72
N ILE A 114 3.50 -6.32 -2.88
CA ILE A 114 2.68 -5.76 -1.80
C ILE A 114 1.58 -6.74 -1.38
N ASN A 115 0.94 -7.44 -2.33
CA ASN A 115 -0.05 -8.46 -2.01
C ASN A 115 0.57 -9.60 -1.18
N LEU A 116 1.75 -10.08 -1.57
CA LEU A 116 2.49 -11.09 -0.81
C LEU A 116 2.83 -10.62 0.61
N ALA A 117 3.27 -9.37 0.78
CA ALA A 117 3.52 -8.78 2.11
C ALA A 117 2.26 -8.80 3.00
N MET A 118 1.08 -8.55 2.41
CA MET A 118 -0.18 -8.60 3.15
C MET A 118 -0.59 -10.03 3.52
N LEU A 119 -0.22 -11.03 2.73
CA LEU A 119 -0.55 -12.44 2.95
C LEU A 119 0.39 -13.14 3.95
N LEU A 120 1.65 -12.71 4.04
CA LEU A 120 2.67 -13.29 4.93
C LEU A 120 2.44 -12.88 6.39
N SER A 121 1.69 -13.66 7.15
CA SER A 121 1.29 -13.33 8.52
C SER A 121 2.42 -13.45 9.55
N LYS A 122 3.41 -14.33 9.31
CA LYS A 122 4.47 -14.68 10.29
C LYS A 122 5.79 -13.93 10.11
N SER A 123 5.98 -13.18 9.03
CA SER A 123 7.20 -12.40 8.78
C SER A 123 7.11 -11.03 9.45
N GLU A 124 8.15 -10.67 10.21
CA GLU A 124 8.27 -9.33 10.82
C GLU A 124 8.45 -8.26 9.72
N ARG A 125 9.30 -8.53 8.73
CA ARG A 125 9.45 -7.64 7.58
C ARG A 125 8.14 -7.40 6.84
N ALA A 126 7.33 -8.44 6.66
CA ALA A 126 6.01 -8.27 6.06
C ALA A 126 5.06 -7.47 6.97
N ARG A 127 5.24 -7.52 8.31
CA ARG A 127 4.49 -6.69 9.25
C ARG A 127 4.89 -5.22 9.11
N GLU A 128 6.18 -4.91 9.03
CA GLU A 128 6.70 -3.56 8.81
C GLU A 128 6.17 -2.97 7.50
N VAL A 129 6.24 -3.75 6.41
CA VAL A 129 5.68 -3.34 5.10
C VAL A 129 4.18 -3.07 5.20
N ARG A 130 3.40 -3.92 5.89
CA ARG A 130 1.96 -3.69 6.08
C ARG A 130 1.66 -2.41 6.86
N SER A 131 2.45 -2.10 7.90
CA SER A 131 2.29 -0.86 8.65
C SER A 131 2.54 0.35 7.75
N LEU A 132 3.67 0.35 7.03
CA LEU A 132 4.02 1.40 6.09
C LEU A 132 2.96 1.59 4.99
N VAL A 133 2.45 0.48 4.44
CA VAL A 133 1.37 0.50 3.44
C VAL A 133 0.12 1.19 3.97
N LEU A 134 -0.30 0.85 5.20
CA LEU A 134 -1.47 1.47 5.82
C LEU A 134 -1.26 2.95 6.06
N ASP A 135 -0.09 3.34 6.57
CA ASP A 135 0.25 4.74 6.83
C ASP A 135 0.20 5.57 5.54
N ILE A 136 0.82 5.07 4.46
CA ILE A 136 0.84 5.78 3.17
C ILE A 136 -0.57 5.82 2.53
N VAL A 137 -1.35 4.74 2.63
CA VAL A 137 -2.73 4.73 2.09
C VAL A 137 -3.58 5.77 2.80
N ILE A 138 -3.52 5.83 4.12
CA ILE A 138 -4.25 6.80 4.92
C ILE A 138 -3.78 8.22 4.59
N ASP A 139 -2.46 8.45 4.53
CA ASP A 139 -1.86 9.74 4.16
C ASP A 139 -2.33 10.20 2.77
N THR A 140 -2.30 9.30 1.78
CA THR A 140 -2.74 9.58 0.42
C THR A 140 -4.22 9.94 0.35
N ILE A 141 -5.07 9.23 1.11
CA ILE A 141 -6.50 9.53 1.18
C ILE A 141 -6.71 10.92 1.78
N ASN A 142 -6.06 11.21 2.91
CA ASN A 142 -6.22 12.49 3.60
C ASN A 142 -5.73 13.67 2.76
N LYS A 143 -4.59 13.56 2.10
CA LYS A 143 -4.10 14.60 1.15
C LYS A 143 -5.13 14.92 0.08
N ARG A 144 -5.84 13.91 -0.40
CA ARG A 144 -6.86 14.06 -1.45
C ARG A 144 -8.18 14.61 -0.96
N THR A 145 -8.52 14.36 0.30
CA THR A 145 -9.73 14.88 0.93
C THR A 145 -9.54 16.27 1.53
N GLY A 146 -8.36 16.90 1.34
CA GLY A 146 -8.04 18.22 1.88
C GLY A 146 -7.64 18.21 3.35
N GLY A 147 -7.43 17.02 3.94
CA GLY A 147 -6.94 16.87 5.31
C GLY A 147 -5.44 17.12 5.44
N ASN A 148 -5.00 17.59 6.60
CA ASN A 148 -3.58 17.72 6.93
C ASN A 148 -3.07 16.39 7.48
N THR A 149 -2.12 15.76 6.76
CA THR A 149 -1.73 14.35 6.97
C THR A 149 -0.60 14.16 7.98
N LYS A 150 -0.03 15.23 8.51
CA LYS A 150 1.21 15.21 9.31
C LYS A 150 1.13 14.31 10.55
N TYR A 151 -0.07 13.89 11.00
CA TYR A 151 -0.29 13.25 12.31
C TYR A 151 -1.28 12.07 12.29
N ILE A 152 -1.38 11.34 11.19
CA ILE A 152 -2.37 10.24 11.07
C ILE A 152 -2.15 9.11 12.09
N ASN A 153 -0.90 8.84 12.48
CA ASN A 153 -0.58 7.86 13.52
C ASN A 153 -0.51 8.44 14.92
N GLN A 154 -0.35 9.73 15.01
CA GLN A 154 -0.65 10.46 16.22
C GLN A 154 -2.14 10.79 16.13
N ARG A 155 -2.97 9.93 16.67
CA ARG A 155 -4.25 10.36 17.25
C ARG A 155 -3.86 11.28 18.39
N ASP A 156 -3.40 12.45 18.00
CA ASP A 156 -3.07 13.47 18.94
C ASP A 156 -4.38 13.88 19.56
N GLU A 157 -4.55 13.50 20.80
CA GLU A 157 -5.46 14.22 21.69
C GLU A 157 -5.20 15.71 21.54
N ASP A 158 -3.94 16.12 21.31
CA ASP A 158 -3.53 17.47 20.98
C ASP A 158 -4.08 18.00 19.65
N PHE A 159 -4.25 17.18 18.61
CA PHE A 159 -4.85 17.65 17.34
C PHE A 159 -6.33 17.97 17.54
N VAL A 160 -7.09 17.07 18.16
CA VAL A 160 -8.51 17.30 18.48
C VAL A 160 -8.63 18.45 19.48
N PHE A 161 -7.74 18.51 20.47
CA PHE A 161 -7.71 19.57 21.46
C PHE A 161 -7.33 20.94 20.84
N ASN A 162 -6.35 20.98 19.94
CA ASN A 162 -5.96 22.18 19.21
C ASN A 162 -7.04 22.61 18.19
N LEU A 163 -7.72 21.65 17.54
CA LEU A 163 -8.85 21.94 16.65
C LEU A 163 -10.03 22.56 17.44
N LEU A 164 -10.31 22.04 18.62
CA LEU A 164 -11.40 22.53 19.48
C LEU A 164 -11.05 23.84 20.18
N ASN A 165 -9.76 24.07 20.51
CA ASN A 165 -9.31 25.27 21.21
C ASN A 165 -8.80 26.37 20.30
N ASN A 166 -8.61 26.13 19.01
CA ASN A 166 -8.15 27.15 18.08
C ASN A 166 -9.33 28.06 17.68
N LYS A 167 -9.50 29.15 18.43
CA LYS A 167 -10.54 30.16 18.19
C LYS A 167 -10.45 30.80 16.78
N ASP A 168 -9.25 30.83 16.20
CA ASP A 168 -9.05 31.37 14.84
C ASP A 168 -9.56 30.41 13.79
N TYR A 169 -9.33 29.10 13.94
CA TYR A 169 -9.88 28.07 13.04
C TYR A 169 -11.40 28.05 13.07
N HIS A 170 -11.99 28.19 14.25
CA HIS A 170 -13.46 28.29 14.40
C HIS A 170 -14.01 29.53 13.71
N LYS A 171 -13.27 30.63 13.80
CA LYS A 171 -13.63 31.89 13.14
C LYS A 171 -13.49 31.81 11.61
N GLU A 172 -12.42 31.23 11.10
CA GLU A 172 -12.20 30.99 9.68
C GLU A 172 -13.21 29.99 9.09
N MET A 173 -13.56 28.93 9.82
CA MET A 173 -14.57 27.95 9.42
C MET A 173 -15.97 28.60 9.37
N VAL A 174 -16.32 29.44 10.33
CA VAL A 174 -17.58 30.19 10.35
C VAL A 174 -17.62 31.20 9.21
N LEU A 175 -16.52 31.87 8.87
CA LEU A 175 -16.42 32.79 7.74
C LEU A 175 -16.55 32.02 6.41
N ALA A 176 -15.84 30.91 6.23
CA ALA A 176 -15.91 30.07 5.03
C ALA A 176 -17.33 29.48 4.84
N LEU A 177 -17.99 29.05 5.90
CA LEU A 177 -19.38 28.60 5.85
C LEU A 177 -20.34 29.74 5.51
N ARG A 178 -20.10 30.95 6.01
CA ARG A 178 -20.89 32.13 5.71
C ARG A 178 -20.75 32.57 4.24
N ASP A 179 -19.56 32.42 3.67
CA ASP A 179 -19.28 32.76 2.26
C ASP A 179 -19.78 31.68 1.28
N CYS A 180 -19.92 30.43 1.75
CA CYS A 180 -20.38 29.30 0.92
C CYS A 180 -21.90 29.05 0.99
N VAL A 181 -22.64 29.67 1.91
CA VAL A 181 -24.07 29.42 2.10
C VAL A 181 -24.88 30.66 1.79
N ASP A 182 -25.64 30.58 0.72
CA ASP A 182 -26.73 31.55 0.45
C ASP A 182 -27.70 31.54 1.64
N LEU A 183 -27.93 32.71 2.22
CA LEU A 183 -28.57 32.92 3.53
C LEU A 183 -30.00 32.33 3.69
N GLY A 184 -30.51 31.60 2.67
CA GLY A 184 -31.83 30.95 2.69
C GLY A 184 -31.96 29.70 3.57
N ASN A 185 -30.88 29.09 4.05
CA ASN A 185 -30.92 27.77 4.71
C ASN A 185 -30.22 27.68 6.05
N ILE A 186 -30.22 28.77 6.82
CA ILE A 186 -29.55 28.85 8.15
C ILE A 186 -30.07 27.78 9.15
N LYS A 187 -31.34 27.35 9.01
CA LYS A 187 -31.89 26.30 9.89
C LYS A 187 -31.22 24.94 9.73
N TYR A 188 -30.78 24.60 8.52
CA TYR A 188 -30.10 23.33 8.24
C TYR A 188 -28.65 23.31 8.80
N LEU A 189 -27.97 24.45 8.74
CA LEU A 189 -26.62 24.63 9.27
C LEU A 189 -26.57 24.54 10.79
N LEU A 190 -27.54 25.14 11.48
CA LEU A 190 -27.66 25.03 12.94
C LEU A 190 -27.97 23.59 13.38
N TYR A 191 -28.74 22.83 12.60
CA TYR A 191 -29.05 21.44 12.90
C TYR A 191 -27.82 20.53 12.75
N VAL A 192 -27.01 20.71 11.71
CA VAL A 192 -25.74 19.99 11.51
C VAL A 192 -24.74 20.36 12.60
N PHE A 193 -24.66 21.63 12.98
CA PHE A 193 -23.74 22.10 14.02
C PHE A 193 -24.13 21.57 15.42
N CYS A 194 -25.42 21.57 15.78
CA CYS A 194 -25.89 21.01 17.05
C CYS A 194 -25.73 19.48 17.12
N SER A 195 -25.92 18.76 16.01
CA SER A 195 -25.72 17.30 16.00
C SER A 195 -24.26 16.89 16.09
N TYR A 196 -23.31 17.73 15.65
CA TYR A 196 -21.87 17.46 15.80
C TYR A 196 -21.33 17.83 17.19
N VAL A 197 -21.90 18.81 17.85
CA VAL A 197 -21.46 19.27 19.20
C VAL A 197 -22.07 18.43 20.34
N LEU A 198 -23.20 17.74 20.10
CA LEU A 198 -23.88 16.91 21.10
C LEU A 198 -23.49 15.43 21.08
N PHE A 199 -22.53 15.02 20.20
CA PHE A 199 -22.00 13.66 20.11
C PHE A 199 -20.51 13.55 20.49
N ILE A 200 -19.99 14.50 21.27
CA ILE A 200 -18.69 14.38 21.96
C ILE A 200 -18.91 14.28 23.45
#